data_b7e1d53745aa4a0a2f05033d5644c468
#
_entry.id   b7e1d53745aa4a0a2f05033d5644c468
#
_cell.length_a   1.000
_cell.length_b   1.000
_cell.length_c   1.000
_cell.angle_alpha   90.00
_cell.angle_beta   90.00
_cell.angle_gamma   90.00
#
_symmetry.space_group_name_H-M   'P 1'
#
loop_
_entity.id
_entity.type
_entity.pdbx_description
1 polymer ?
#
loop_
_entity_poly.entity_id
_entity_poly.type
_entity_poly.pdbx_seq_one_letter_code
_entity_poly.pdbx_strand_id
1 'polypeptide(L)'
;MNTVLIVEDNEKNMKLARDVLQAKGYRTLEAVTGEEGVKLATENKPDLVLMDIQLPGINGIEAFRQIRGNAATKAIPVVALTASVTPTDRSAITAAGFDAFLGKPINLKEFLETVKRLIEKK
;
A
#
# COMPACT_ATOMS: atom_id res chain seq x y z
N MET A 1 -8.65 -6.56 15.44
CA MET A 1 -8.84 -6.54 13.98
C MET A 1 -7.81 -5.63 13.34
N ASN A 2 -7.06 -6.15 12.39
CA ASN A 2 -6.04 -5.35 11.71
C ASN A 2 -6.64 -4.45 10.65
N THR A 3 -6.05 -3.28 10.48
CA THR A 3 -6.51 -2.27 9.53
C THR A 3 -5.50 -2.11 8.40
N VAL A 4 -5.98 -2.14 7.15
CA VAL A 4 -5.16 -1.94 5.96
C VAL A 4 -5.64 -0.68 5.24
N LEU A 5 -4.72 0.25 4.99
CA LEU A 5 -5.01 1.44 4.18
C LEU A 5 -4.68 1.12 2.73
N ILE A 6 -5.65 1.33 1.85
CA ILE A 6 -5.47 1.11 0.41
C ILE A 6 -5.43 2.47 -0.27
N VAL A 7 -4.32 2.78 -0.92
CA VAL A 7 -4.14 4.03 -1.67
C VAL A 7 -4.12 3.68 -3.14
N GLU A 8 -5.22 3.93 -3.84
CA GLU A 8 -5.44 3.49 -5.20
C GLU A 8 -6.47 4.39 -5.87
N ASP A 9 -6.15 4.94 -7.04
CA ASP A 9 -7.08 5.83 -7.74
C ASP A 9 -8.03 5.11 -8.71
N ASN A 10 -7.75 3.85 -9.04
CA ASN A 10 -8.61 3.07 -9.93
C ASN A 10 -9.70 2.36 -9.11
N GLU A 11 -10.95 2.67 -9.40
CA GLU A 11 -12.09 2.14 -8.66
C GLU A 11 -12.18 0.61 -8.65
N LYS A 12 -11.87 -0.02 -9.78
CA LYS A 12 -11.94 -1.47 -9.89
C LYS A 12 -10.86 -2.14 -9.04
N ASN A 13 -9.66 -1.59 -9.05
CA ASN A 13 -8.56 -2.12 -8.24
C ASN A 13 -8.82 -1.90 -6.76
N MET A 14 -9.36 -0.74 -6.40
CA MET A 14 -9.74 -0.44 -5.02
C MET A 14 -10.78 -1.43 -4.53
N LYS A 15 -11.82 -1.66 -5.32
CA LYS A 15 -12.89 -2.58 -4.94
C LYS A 15 -12.36 -4.00 -4.75
N LEU A 16 -11.52 -4.47 -5.67
CA LEU A 16 -10.95 -5.81 -5.58
C LEU A 16 -10.14 -5.98 -4.30
N ALA A 17 -9.24 -5.06 -4.02
CA ALA A 17 -8.40 -5.14 -2.82
C ALA A 17 -9.26 -5.07 -1.55
N ARG A 18 -10.21 -4.13 -1.51
CA ARG A 18 -11.10 -3.98 -0.35
C ARG A 18 -11.92 -5.24 -0.09
N ASP A 19 -12.58 -5.75 -1.13
CA ASP A 19 -13.47 -6.91 -0.97
C ASP A 19 -12.70 -8.15 -0.51
N VAL A 20 -11.52 -8.37 -1.07
CA VAL A 20 -10.68 -9.51 -0.70
C VAL A 20 -10.22 -9.40 0.76
N LEU A 21 -9.79 -8.20 1.18
CA LEU A 21 -9.31 -7.98 2.54
C LEU A 21 -10.44 -8.09 3.55
N GLN A 22 -11.60 -7.51 3.26
CA GLN A 22 -12.74 -7.58 4.16
C GLN A 22 -13.23 -9.02 4.32
N ALA A 23 -13.18 -9.80 3.24
CA ALA A 23 -13.55 -11.22 3.31
C ALA A 23 -12.64 -12.01 4.24
N LYS A 24 -11.42 -11.54 4.46
CA LYS A 24 -10.45 -12.18 5.36
C LYS A 24 -10.44 -11.57 6.76
N GLY A 25 -11.37 -10.66 7.06
CA GLY A 25 -11.51 -10.09 8.39
C GLY A 25 -10.71 -8.83 8.65
N TYR A 26 -10.09 -8.25 7.64
CA TYR A 26 -9.37 -6.98 7.80
C TYR A 26 -10.32 -5.81 7.70
N ARG A 27 -10.05 -4.77 8.49
CA ARG A 27 -10.71 -3.48 8.31
C ARG A 27 -9.94 -2.73 7.22
N THR A 28 -10.66 -1.99 6.37
CA THR A 28 -10.01 -1.24 5.29
C THR A 28 -10.31 0.24 5.38
N LEU A 29 -9.30 1.04 5.02
CA LEU A 29 -9.42 2.48 4.80
C LEU A 29 -9.07 2.73 3.34
N GLU A 30 -9.68 3.74 2.72
CA GLU A 30 -9.50 4.00 1.29
C GLU A 30 -9.05 5.43 1.06
N ALA A 31 -8.03 5.59 0.22
CA ALA A 31 -7.55 6.88 -0.25
C ALA A 31 -7.36 6.80 -1.76
N VAL A 32 -7.72 7.88 -2.47
CA VAL A 32 -7.60 7.90 -3.93
C VAL A 32 -6.44 8.77 -4.41
N THR A 33 -5.75 9.45 -3.51
CA THR A 33 -4.55 10.24 -3.82
C THR A 33 -3.46 9.92 -2.81
N GLY A 34 -2.22 10.22 -3.19
CA GLY A 34 -1.08 10.05 -2.28
C GLY A 34 -1.20 10.94 -1.04
N GLU A 35 -1.64 12.17 -1.24
CA GLU A 35 -1.82 13.13 -0.13
C GLU A 35 -2.84 12.61 0.88
N GLU A 36 -3.99 12.12 0.40
CA GLU A 36 -5.00 11.54 1.28
C GLU A 36 -4.46 10.29 1.99
N GLY A 37 -3.67 9.49 1.28
CA GLY A 37 -3.05 8.31 1.86
C GLY A 37 -2.14 8.65 3.02
N VAL A 38 -1.29 9.67 2.86
CA VAL A 38 -0.40 10.12 3.93
C VAL A 38 -1.22 10.63 5.11
N LYS A 39 -2.26 11.42 4.85
CA LYS A 39 -3.13 11.95 5.90
C LYS A 39 -3.80 10.83 6.69
N LEU A 40 -4.41 9.87 6.01
CA LEU A 40 -5.10 8.76 6.68
C LEU A 40 -4.13 7.86 7.44
N ALA A 41 -2.93 7.65 6.91
CA ALA A 41 -1.91 6.87 7.62
C ALA A 41 -1.51 7.56 8.92
N THR A 42 -1.34 8.87 8.88
CA THR A 42 -0.95 9.64 10.06
C THR A 42 -2.07 9.67 11.11
N GLU A 43 -3.31 9.84 10.67
CA GLU A 43 -4.47 9.95 11.58
C GLU A 43 -4.88 8.61 12.17
N ASN A 44 -4.82 7.55 11.39
CA ASN A 44 -5.38 6.25 11.78
C ASN A 44 -4.33 5.21 12.14
N LYS A 45 -3.09 5.40 11.75
CA LYS A 45 -1.98 4.47 12.01
C LYS A 45 -2.36 3.03 11.68
N PRO A 46 -2.67 2.74 10.39
CA PRO A 46 -3.06 1.37 10.01
C PRO A 46 -1.92 0.39 10.24
N ASP A 47 -2.24 -0.89 10.20
CA ASP A 47 -1.25 -1.95 10.38
C ASP A 47 -0.43 -2.21 9.13
N LEU A 48 -0.94 -1.78 7.97
CA LEU A 48 -0.27 -1.95 6.69
C LEU A 48 -0.85 -0.95 5.69
N VAL A 49 -0.01 -0.49 4.75
CA VAL A 49 -0.43 0.40 3.66
C VAL A 49 -0.16 -0.28 2.33
N LEU A 50 -1.17 -0.32 1.47
CA LEU A 50 -1.02 -0.73 0.08
C LEU A 50 -0.98 0.55 -0.74
N MET A 51 0.14 0.80 -1.41
CA MET A 51 0.40 2.07 -2.08
C MET A 51 0.60 1.88 -3.57
N ASP A 52 -0.35 2.39 -4.38
CA ASP A 52 -0.16 2.43 -5.83
C ASP A 52 0.96 3.41 -6.15
N ILE A 53 1.87 3.01 -7.04
CA ILE A 53 2.98 3.87 -7.43
C ILE A 53 2.50 4.99 -8.37
N GLN A 54 1.54 4.70 -9.24
CA GLN A 54 1.04 5.66 -10.22
C GLN A 54 -0.23 6.33 -9.72
N LEU A 55 -0.07 7.41 -8.99
CA LEU A 55 -1.18 8.17 -8.41
C LEU A 55 -1.24 9.58 -8.98
N PRO A 56 -2.43 10.20 -9.00
CA PRO A 56 -2.53 11.63 -9.33
C PRO A 56 -1.93 12.46 -8.18
N GLY A 57 -1.42 13.64 -8.50
CA GLY A 57 -0.75 14.48 -7.51
C GLY A 57 0.64 13.93 -7.17
N ILE A 58 0.94 13.77 -5.91
CA ILE A 58 2.21 13.12 -5.54
C ILE A 58 2.11 11.64 -5.87
N ASN A 59 3.19 11.07 -6.41
CA ASN A 59 3.19 9.66 -6.75
C ASN A 59 3.38 8.80 -5.50
N GLY A 60 3.25 7.48 -5.67
CA GLY A 60 3.33 6.56 -4.54
C GLY A 60 4.69 6.55 -3.83
N ILE A 61 5.76 6.80 -4.57
CA ILE A 61 7.11 6.85 -3.97
C ILE A 61 7.23 8.05 -3.05
N GLU A 62 6.74 9.22 -3.48
CA GLU A 62 6.76 10.43 -2.63
C GLU A 62 5.87 10.26 -1.41
N ALA A 63 4.67 9.70 -1.59
CA ALA A 63 3.78 9.42 -0.46
C ALA A 63 4.44 8.47 0.53
N PHE A 64 5.11 7.44 0.02
CA PHE A 64 5.86 6.50 0.87
C PHE A 64 6.94 7.21 1.66
N ARG A 65 7.69 8.12 1.01
CA ARG A 65 8.73 8.87 1.72
C ARG A 65 8.17 9.68 2.87
N GLN A 66 7.01 10.30 2.68
CA GLN A 66 6.36 11.07 3.73
C GLN A 66 5.91 10.19 4.89
N ILE A 67 5.40 9.01 4.60
CA ILE A 67 5.01 8.04 5.62
C ILE A 67 6.23 7.57 6.39
N ARG A 68 7.30 7.23 5.70
CA ARG A 68 8.53 6.69 6.31
C ARG A 68 9.30 7.77 7.06
N GLY A 69 9.16 9.03 6.64
CA GLY A 69 9.84 10.16 7.29
C GLY A 69 9.13 10.71 8.52
N ASN A 70 7.93 10.23 8.85
CA ASN A 70 7.16 10.68 9.99
C ASN A 70 7.31 9.67 11.12
N ALA A 71 7.75 10.13 12.30
CA ALA A 71 7.98 9.26 13.44
C ALA A 71 6.73 8.44 13.84
N ALA A 72 5.53 9.00 13.60
CA ALA A 72 4.28 8.31 13.95
C ALA A 72 3.96 7.16 13.01
N THR A 73 4.49 7.16 11.78
CA THR A 73 4.12 6.18 10.75
C THR A 73 5.32 5.41 10.19
N LYS A 74 6.53 5.74 10.60
CA LYS A 74 7.74 5.16 9.99
C LYS A 74 7.85 3.65 10.09
N ALA A 75 7.21 3.03 11.07
CA ALA A 75 7.28 1.60 11.29
C ALA A 75 6.16 0.82 10.58
N ILE A 76 5.21 1.52 9.95
CA ILE A 76 4.10 0.85 9.25
C ILE A 76 4.63 0.20 7.96
N PRO A 77 4.41 -1.10 7.76
CA PRO A 77 4.82 -1.73 6.50
C PRO A 77 4.02 -1.19 5.32
N VAL A 78 4.72 -0.92 4.22
CA VAL A 78 4.12 -0.38 3.01
C VAL A 78 4.44 -1.29 1.83
N VAL A 79 3.41 -1.73 1.12
CA VAL A 79 3.53 -2.56 -0.06
C VAL A 79 3.25 -1.71 -1.29
N ALA A 80 4.18 -1.71 -2.23
CA ALA A 80 3.99 -1.00 -3.50
C ALA A 80 3.14 -1.84 -4.44
N LEU A 81 2.17 -1.19 -5.11
CA LEU A 81 1.38 -1.81 -6.17
C LEU A 81 1.78 -1.14 -7.48
N THR A 82 2.15 -1.92 -8.49
CA THR A 82 2.62 -1.33 -9.75
C THR A 82 2.14 -2.13 -10.96
N ALA A 83 1.70 -1.41 -12.00
CA ALA A 83 1.37 -2.01 -13.29
C ALA A 83 2.63 -2.19 -14.14
N SER A 84 3.70 -1.50 -13.79
CA SER A 84 4.96 -1.55 -14.53
C SER A 84 5.95 -2.47 -13.81
N VAL A 85 6.52 -3.40 -14.56
CA VAL A 85 7.47 -4.37 -14.01
C VAL A 85 8.81 -4.29 -14.74
N THR A 86 9.15 -3.13 -15.31
CA THR A 86 10.45 -2.96 -15.94
C THR A 86 11.56 -3.02 -14.90
N PRO A 87 12.77 -3.47 -15.26
CA PRO A 87 13.87 -3.51 -14.30
C PRO A 87 14.17 -2.14 -13.65
N THR A 88 14.02 -1.05 -14.41
CA THR A 88 14.24 0.30 -13.89
C THR A 88 13.22 0.64 -12.80
N ASP A 89 11.94 0.33 -13.04
CA ASP A 89 10.87 0.61 -12.05
C ASP A 89 11.04 -0.24 -10.80
N ARG A 90 11.41 -1.50 -10.97
CA ARG A 90 11.66 -2.39 -9.82
C ARG A 90 12.83 -1.89 -8.98
N SER A 91 13.88 -1.42 -9.64
CA SER A 91 15.04 -0.85 -8.94
C SER A 91 14.65 0.38 -8.14
N ALA A 92 13.84 1.28 -8.72
CA ALA A 92 13.38 2.48 -8.04
C ALA A 92 12.53 2.15 -6.80
N ILE A 93 11.63 1.18 -6.93
CA ILE A 93 10.77 0.74 -5.82
C ILE A 93 11.61 0.12 -4.70
N THR A 94 12.55 -0.75 -5.07
CA THR A 94 13.44 -1.39 -4.10
C THR A 94 14.32 -0.37 -3.39
N ALA A 95 14.89 0.56 -4.16
CA ALA A 95 15.76 1.61 -3.60
C ALA A 95 15.01 2.56 -2.67
N ALA A 96 13.70 2.77 -2.90
CA ALA A 96 12.88 3.61 -2.02
C ALA A 96 12.68 3.00 -0.65
N GLY A 97 12.77 1.67 -0.53
CA GLY A 97 12.66 0.99 0.77
C GLY A 97 11.32 0.39 1.09
N PHE A 98 10.46 0.17 0.09
CA PHE A 98 9.19 -0.51 0.31
C PHE A 98 9.41 -1.90 0.90
N ASP A 99 8.52 -2.32 1.77
CA ASP A 99 8.63 -3.63 2.43
C ASP A 99 8.35 -4.78 1.48
N ALA A 100 7.55 -4.56 0.45
CA ALA A 100 7.29 -5.53 -0.61
C ALA A 100 6.69 -4.79 -1.80
N PHE A 101 6.60 -5.46 -2.96
CA PHE A 101 5.86 -4.92 -4.09
C PHE A 101 5.08 -6.03 -4.77
N LEU A 102 3.95 -5.66 -5.36
CA LEU A 102 3.08 -6.57 -6.09
C LEU A 102 2.76 -5.98 -7.45
N GLY A 103 2.77 -6.81 -8.48
CA GLY A 103 2.39 -6.39 -9.82
C GLY A 103 0.89 -6.36 -9.99
N LYS A 104 0.42 -5.58 -10.95
CA LYS A 104 -0.97 -5.58 -11.38
C LYS A 104 -1.06 -6.31 -12.71
N PRO A 105 -2.11 -7.08 -12.96
CA PRO A 105 -3.26 -7.33 -12.08
C PRO A 105 -2.85 -8.15 -10.85
N ILE A 106 -3.55 -7.90 -9.74
CA ILE A 106 -3.20 -8.52 -8.46
C ILE A 106 -3.45 -10.03 -8.51
N ASN A 107 -2.43 -10.82 -8.10
CA ASN A 107 -2.60 -12.24 -7.87
C ASN A 107 -3.13 -12.40 -6.44
N LEU A 108 -4.35 -12.88 -6.28
CA LEU A 108 -5.02 -12.91 -4.98
C LEU A 108 -4.26 -13.69 -3.93
N LYS A 109 -3.69 -14.84 -4.30
CA LYS A 109 -2.95 -15.66 -3.34
C LYS A 109 -1.71 -14.93 -2.84
N GLU A 110 -0.92 -14.39 -3.76
CA GLU A 110 0.29 -13.64 -3.42
C GLU A 110 -0.03 -12.41 -2.60
N PHE A 111 -1.10 -11.70 -2.98
CA PHE A 111 -1.56 -10.50 -2.28
C PHE A 111 -1.89 -10.80 -0.82
N LEU A 112 -2.71 -11.83 -0.59
CA LEU A 112 -3.11 -12.19 0.77
C LEU A 112 -1.94 -12.72 1.60
N GLU A 113 -1.05 -13.49 0.99
CA GLU A 113 0.13 -13.99 1.69
C GLU A 113 1.06 -12.85 2.10
N THR A 114 1.25 -11.87 1.22
CA THR A 114 2.09 -10.71 1.51
C THR A 114 1.52 -9.87 2.64
N VAL A 115 0.22 -9.58 2.58
CA VAL A 115 -0.45 -8.81 3.62
C VAL A 115 -0.34 -9.52 4.97
N LYS A 116 -0.65 -10.80 5.01
CA LYS A 116 -0.61 -11.59 6.24
C LYS A 116 0.80 -11.62 6.83
N ARG A 117 1.79 -11.89 5.99
CA ARG A 117 3.18 -11.98 6.44
C ARG A 117 3.65 -10.68 7.08
N LEU A 118 3.38 -9.54 6.44
CA LEU A 118 3.85 -8.25 6.94
C LEU A 118 3.12 -7.80 8.19
N ILE A 119 1.83 -8.09 8.30
CA ILE A 119 1.07 -7.76 9.51
C ILE A 119 1.51 -8.62 10.69
N GLU A 120 1.73 -9.91 10.48
CA GLU A 120 2.15 -10.82 11.53
C GLU A 120 3.57 -10.56 12.02
N LYS A 121 4.40 -9.93 11.18
CA LYS A 121 5.77 -9.64 11.52
C LYS A 121 5.95 -8.48 12.49
N LYS A 122 4.92 -7.69 12.68
CA LYS A 122 4.98 -6.50 13.53
C LYS A 122 5.15 -6.85 15.00
#